data_83eba34648ce0f321395886fc88cb901
#
_entry.id   83eba34648ce0f321395886fc88cb901
#
_cell.length_a   1.000
_cell.length_b   1.000
_cell.length_c   1.000
_cell.angle_alpha   90.00
_cell.angle_beta   90.00
_cell.angle_gamma   90.00
#
_symmetry.space_group_name_H-M   'P 1'
#
loop_
_entity.id
_entity.type
_entity.pdbx_description
1 polymer ?
#
loop_
_entity_poly.entity_id
_entity_poly.type
_entity_poly.pdbx_seq_one_letter_code
_entity_poly.pdbx_strand_id
1 'polypeptide(L)'
;MNFVDREKQIEKFWDDNHIFEKSMEEREGCPDYIFYDGPPTANGKPHIGHVLTRVIKDMIPRYRTMKGSMVPRKAGWDTHGLPVELEVEKLLGLDGKDQIEEYGLEPFIDKCKESVWKYKGMWEDFSGTVGFWADMDDPYVTYHNSFIESEWWALKQIWDKGLLYKGFKIVPYCPRCGTPLSAQEVAQGYKDVKERSAIVRFKVKEEDAYILAWTTTPWTLPSNLALCVNPKEDYAKVKAADGNIYYMACALLDTVLGRLAEEGKAAYEVLETYKGTDLEGK
;
A
#
# COMPACT_ATOMS: atom_id res chain seq x y z
N MET A 1 8.67 42.07 7.45
CA MET A 1 8.09 41.42 8.63
C MET A 1 8.53 39.98 8.63
N ASN A 2 9.18 39.50 9.69
CA ASN A 2 9.56 38.10 9.80
C ASN A 2 8.34 37.29 10.28
N PHE A 3 7.83 36.40 9.42
CA PHE A 3 6.66 35.60 9.73
C PHE A 3 6.93 34.60 10.84
N VAL A 4 8.13 34.00 10.88
CA VAL A 4 8.52 33.04 11.92
C VAL A 4 8.53 33.65 13.30
N ASP A 5 9.08 34.88 13.45
CA ASP A 5 9.11 35.58 14.76
C ASP A 5 7.69 35.91 15.24
N ARG A 6 6.79 36.25 14.30
CA ARG A 6 5.39 36.51 14.63
C ARG A 6 4.65 35.25 15.06
N GLU A 7 4.87 34.14 14.35
CA GLU A 7 4.29 32.85 14.71
C GLU A 7 4.69 32.45 16.13
N LYS A 8 5.98 32.48 16.45
CA LYS A 8 6.47 32.19 17.80
C LYS A 8 5.89 33.10 18.90
N GLN A 9 5.62 34.38 18.57
CA GLN A 9 4.96 35.28 19.52
C GLN A 9 3.49 34.85 19.75
N ILE A 10 2.79 34.39 18.72
CA ILE A 10 1.41 33.94 18.84
C ILE A 10 1.34 32.60 19.57
N GLU A 11 2.22 31.65 19.26
CA GLU A 11 2.32 30.37 19.98
C GLU A 11 2.53 30.63 21.48
N LYS A 12 3.53 31.45 21.80
CA LYS A 12 3.77 31.83 23.20
C LYS A 12 2.56 32.50 23.87
N PHE A 13 1.81 33.32 23.14
CA PHE A 13 0.59 33.94 23.67
C PHE A 13 -0.49 32.89 23.93
N TRP A 14 -0.63 31.86 23.05
CA TRP A 14 -1.58 30.76 23.25
C TRP A 14 -1.24 29.97 24.51
N ASP A 15 0.03 29.61 24.69
CA ASP A 15 0.51 28.87 25.86
C ASP A 15 0.35 29.65 27.16
N ASP A 16 0.87 30.89 27.21
CA ASP A 16 0.79 31.76 28.41
C ASP A 16 -0.66 32.03 28.85
N ASN A 17 -1.61 31.96 27.93
CA ASN A 17 -3.02 32.27 28.20
C ASN A 17 -3.95 31.04 28.16
N HIS A 18 -3.43 29.84 27.95
CA HIS A 18 -4.19 28.60 27.88
C HIS A 18 -5.35 28.68 26.86
N ILE A 19 -5.06 29.19 25.65
CA ILE A 19 -6.10 29.49 24.65
C ILE A 19 -6.77 28.24 24.15
N PHE A 20 -6.04 27.13 24.02
CA PHE A 20 -6.59 25.84 23.60
C PHE A 20 -7.62 25.33 24.62
N GLU A 21 -7.26 25.27 25.89
CA GLU A 21 -8.10 24.82 27.00
C GLU A 21 -9.33 25.72 27.13
N LYS A 22 -9.15 27.04 27.16
CA LYS A 22 -10.27 28.00 27.17
C LYS A 22 -11.22 27.85 25.99
N SER A 23 -10.72 27.45 24.83
CA SER A 23 -11.56 27.22 23.66
C SER A 23 -12.60 26.11 23.87
N MET A 24 -12.32 25.16 24.77
CA MET A 24 -13.23 24.11 25.22
C MET A 24 -14.06 24.55 26.43
N GLU A 25 -13.42 25.11 27.46
CA GLU A 25 -14.10 25.56 28.69
C GLU A 25 -15.23 26.56 28.42
N GLU A 26 -14.98 27.55 27.57
CA GLU A 26 -15.99 28.56 27.18
C GLU A 26 -17.15 27.98 26.37
N ARG A 27 -17.06 26.73 25.94
CA ARG A 27 -18.09 26.02 25.16
C ARG A 27 -18.66 24.83 25.89
N GLU A 28 -18.42 24.73 27.17
CA GLU A 28 -19.05 23.71 28.01
C GLU A 28 -20.60 23.81 27.91
N GLY A 29 -21.23 22.69 27.61
CA GLY A 29 -22.69 22.63 27.36
C GLY A 29 -23.13 23.01 25.94
N CYS A 30 -22.21 23.43 25.06
CA CYS A 30 -22.50 23.55 23.63
C CYS A 30 -22.53 22.19 22.94
N PRO A 31 -23.07 22.09 21.71
CA PRO A 31 -23.05 20.84 20.95
C PRO A 31 -21.63 20.32 20.70
N ASP A 32 -21.41 19.04 21.02
CA ASP A 32 -20.11 18.40 20.83
C ASP A 32 -19.78 18.17 19.34
N TYR A 33 -18.51 18.40 19.01
CA TYR A 33 -17.89 17.95 17.78
C TYR A 33 -16.59 17.22 18.14
N ILE A 34 -16.68 15.92 18.34
CA ILE A 34 -15.55 15.09 18.78
C ILE A 34 -14.58 14.88 17.64
N PHE A 35 -13.29 15.12 17.90
CA PHE A 35 -12.19 14.91 16.96
C PHE A 35 -11.12 14.02 17.57
N TYR A 36 -10.82 12.93 16.87
CA TYR A 36 -9.66 12.09 17.14
C TYR A 36 -8.63 12.26 16.02
N ASP A 37 -7.39 12.50 16.38
CA ASP A 37 -6.31 12.54 15.39
C ASP A 37 -6.15 11.17 14.74
N GLY A 38 -6.02 11.11 13.40
CA GLY A 38 -5.47 9.95 12.72
C GLY A 38 -3.96 9.94 13.00
N PRO A 39 -3.46 9.00 13.82
CA PRO A 39 -2.18 9.16 14.45
C PRO A 39 -1.03 8.98 13.46
N PRO A 40 0.07 9.71 13.62
CA PRO A 40 1.28 9.39 12.88
C PRO A 40 1.83 8.04 13.33
N THR A 41 2.41 7.29 12.39
CA THR A 41 3.19 6.10 12.73
C THR A 41 4.49 6.55 13.37
N ALA A 42 4.75 6.09 14.61
CA ALA A 42 5.89 6.52 15.41
C ALA A 42 7.20 5.81 15.02
N ASN A 43 7.45 5.60 13.72
CA ASN A 43 8.61 4.89 13.18
C ASN A 43 9.61 5.78 12.43
N GLY A 44 9.40 7.09 12.40
CA GLY A 44 10.27 7.99 11.66
C GLY A 44 10.08 9.46 12.00
N LYS A 45 10.99 10.29 11.48
CA LYS A 45 10.97 11.73 11.67
C LYS A 45 9.83 12.38 10.89
N PRO A 46 9.20 13.46 11.44
CA PRO A 46 8.25 14.25 10.66
C PRO A 46 8.95 14.90 9.46
N HIS A 47 8.19 15.11 8.37
CA HIS A 47 8.67 15.78 7.16
C HIS A 47 7.60 16.72 6.61
N ILE A 48 7.97 17.55 5.63
CA ILE A 48 7.11 18.62 5.07
C ILE A 48 5.73 18.10 4.59
N GLY A 49 5.63 16.87 4.11
CA GLY A 49 4.34 16.29 3.73
C GLY A 49 3.35 16.15 4.90
N HIS A 50 3.84 16.05 6.13
CA HIS A 50 2.99 15.98 7.31
C HIS A 50 2.40 17.36 7.69
N VAL A 51 3.02 18.48 7.25
CA VAL A 51 2.48 19.84 7.47
C VAL A 51 1.09 19.94 6.84
N LEU A 52 0.93 19.50 5.59
CA LEU A 52 -0.36 19.56 4.89
C LEU A 52 -1.46 18.82 5.65
N THR A 53 -1.16 17.61 6.12
CA THR A 53 -2.13 16.82 6.89
C THR A 53 -2.48 17.46 8.22
N ARG A 54 -1.50 18.01 8.94
CA ARG A 54 -1.71 18.73 10.22
C ARG A 54 -2.58 19.96 10.02
N VAL A 55 -2.29 20.78 9.00
CA VAL A 55 -3.06 21.99 8.69
C VAL A 55 -4.51 21.66 8.36
N ILE A 56 -4.77 20.64 7.53
CA ILE A 56 -6.14 20.22 7.17
C ILE A 56 -6.89 19.69 8.41
N LYS A 57 -6.25 18.86 9.21
CA LYS A 57 -6.83 18.29 10.44
C LYS A 57 -7.15 19.38 11.46
N ASP A 58 -6.33 20.42 11.60
CA ASP A 58 -6.53 21.52 12.52
C ASP A 58 -7.60 22.50 12.06
N MET A 59 -7.70 22.75 10.77
CA MET A 59 -8.64 23.70 10.19
C MET A 59 -10.10 23.35 10.52
N ILE A 60 -10.50 22.11 10.44
CA ILE A 60 -11.89 21.68 10.66
C ILE A 60 -12.30 21.83 12.13
N PRO A 61 -11.54 21.35 13.13
CA PRO A 61 -11.81 21.59 14.54
C PRO A 61 -11.85 23.07 14.90
N ARG A 62 -10.92 23.89 14.41
CA ARG A 62 -10.95 25.36 14.64
C ARG A 62 -12.19 26.00 14.05
N TYR A 63 -12.58 25.63 12.83
CA TYR A 63 -13.82 26.12 12.23
C TYR A 63 -15.04 25.75 13.10
N ARG A 64 -15.13 24.51 13.57
CA ARG A 64 -16.23 24.05 14.43
C ARG A 64 -16.25 24.80 15.76
N THR A 65 -15.09 25.03 16.38
CA THR A 65 -14.95 25.86 17.58
C THR A 65 -15.48 27.29 17.34
N MET A 66 -15.10 27.91 16.22
CA MET A 66 -15.60 29.26 15.86
C MET A 66 -17.09 29.28 15.57
N LYS A 67 -17.68 28.15 15.15
CA LYS A 67 -19.13 28.00 14.94
C LYS A 67 -19.89 27.70 16.23
N GLY A 68 -19.23 27.66 17.39
CA GLY A 68 -19.85 27.49 18.71
C GLY A 68 -19.95 26.02 19.17
N SER A 69 -19.24 25.09 18.55
CA SER A 69 -19.17 23.71 19.04
C SER A 69 -18.11 23.56 20.12
N MET A 70 -18.38 22.71 21.11
CA MET A 70 -17.38 22.14 22.01
C MET A 70 -16.61 21.08 21.22
N VAL A 71 -15.28 21.22 21.11
CA VAL A 71 -14.46 20.37 20.21
C VAL A 71 -13.34 19.69 21.01
N PRO A 72 -13.62 18.57 21.69
CA PRO A 72 -12.57 17.74 22.25
C PRO A 72 -11.69 17.18 21.12
N ARG A 73 -10.37 17.33 21.29
CA ARG A 73 -9.37 16.96 20.28
C ARG A 73 -8.37 16.01 20.89
N LYS A 74 -8.54 14.73 20.69
CA LYS A 74 -7.65 13.72 21.26
C LYS A 74 -6.53 13.39 20.26
N ALA A 75 -5.28 13.58 20.71
CA ALA A 75 -4.11 13.11 19.98
C ALA A 75 -4.00 11.59 20.04
N GLY A 76 -3.14 11.01 19.19
CA GLY A 76 -2.89 9.59 19.19
C GLY A 76 -1.54 9.21 18.60
N TRP A 77 -1.10 7.98 18.89
CA TRP A 77 0.12 7.38 18.38
C TRP A 77 -0.17 6.02 17.78
N ASP A 78 0.18 5.85 16.50
CA ASP A 78 0.24 4.55 15.83
C ASP A 78 1.60 3.90 16.16
N THR A 79 1.55 2.86 16.98
CA THR A 79 2.74 2.35 17.67
C THR A 79 2.98 0.87 17.44
N HIS A 80 2.35 0.25 16.44
CA HIS A 80 2.48 -1.18 16.17
C HIS A 80 2.49 -1.48 14.67
N GLY A 81 2.66 -2.77 14.35
CA GLY A 81 2.61 -3.30 12.99
C GLY A 81 3.94 -3.25 12.26
N LEU A 82 3.88 -3.69 11.00
CA LEU A 82 5.04 -3.91 10.14
C LEU A 82 6.00 -2.70 10.02
N PRO A 83 5.54 -1.44 9.95
CA PRO A 83 6.46 -0.31 9.86
C PRO A 83 7.40 -0.18 11.06
N VAL A 84 6.92 -0.48 12.28
CA VAL A 84 7.74 -0.46 13.50
C VAL A 84 8.69 -1.66 13.50
N GLU A 85 8.20 -2.83 13.14
CA GLU A 85 9.01 -4.07 13.06
C GLU A 85 10.18 -3.89 12.09
N LEU A 86 9.95 -3.38 10.89
CA LEU A 86 11.00 -3.15 9.88
C LEU A 86 12.06 -2.15 10.33
N GLU A 87 11.69 -1.12 11.09
CA GLU A 87 12.67 -0.19 11.66
C GLU A 87 13.55 -0.88 12.70
N VAL A 88 12.96 -1.73 13.54
CA VAL A 88 13.69 -2.48 14.57
C VAL A 88 14.53 -3.62 13.95
N GLU A 89 14.02 -4.35 12.95
CA GLU A 89 14.82 -5.30 12.17
C GLU A 89 16.09 -4.63 11.64
N LYS A 90 15.94 -3.47 11.01
CA LYS A 90 17.04 -2.69 10.47
C LYS A 90 18.03 -2.23 11.57
N LEU A 91 17.50 -1.80 12.71
CA LEU A 91 18.31 -1.37 13.87
C LEU A 91 19.16 -2.52 14.44
N LEU A 92 18.59 -3.71 14.50
CA LEU A 92 19.23 -4.91 15.03
C LEU A 92 20.04 -5.69 13.99
N GLY A 93 19.93 -5.32 12.69
CA GLY A 93 20.58 -6.03 11.59
C GLY A 93 19.97 -7.40 11.30
N LEU A 94 18.67 -7.59 11.62
CA LEU A 94 17.93 -8.81 11.36
C LEU A 94 17.33 -8.81 9.96
N ASP A 95 17.09 -9.99 9.38
CA ASP A 95 16.46 -10.16 8.08
C ASP A 95 15.34 -11.21 8.11
N GLY A 96 14.13 -10.77 8.44
CA GLY A 96 12.93 -11.57 8.39
C GLY A 96 12.62 -12.37 9.65
N LYS A 97 11.51 -13.11 9.57
CA LYS A 97 10.87 -13.76 10.73
C LYS A 97 11.75 -14.77 11.45
N ASP A 98 12.47 -15.60 10.70
CA ASP A 98 13.30 -16.66 11.27
C ASP A 98 14.36 -16.08 12.21
N GLN A 99 14.99 -14.96 11.82
CA GLN A 99 15.98 -14.30 12.67
C GLN A 99 15.35 -13.55 13.86
N ILE A 100 14.12 -13.06 13.71
CA ILE A 100 13.36 -12.47 14.84
C ILE A 100 13.02 -13.55 15.88
N GLU A 101 12.58 -14.74 15.43
CA GLU A 101 12.28 -15.85 16.31
C GLU A 101 13.54 -16.35 17.04
N GLU A 102 14.69 -16.41 16.34
CA GLU A 102 15.99 -16.77 16.93
C GLU A 102 16.48 -15.72 17.94
N TYR A 103 16.28 -14.42 17.67
CA TYR A 103 16.55 -13.33 18.59
C TYR A 103 15.67 -13.38 19.84
N GLY A 104 14.42 -13.84 19.68
CA GLY A 104 13.40 -13.95 20.70
C GLY A 104 12.31 -12.91 20.56
N LEU A 105 11.05 -13.35 20.57
CA LEU A 105 9.90 -12.47 20.35
C LEU A 105 9.75 -11.40 21.44
N GLU A 106 9.90 -11.77 22.71
CA GLU A 106 9.74 -10.84 23.83
C GLU A 106 10.78 -9.71 23.80
N PRO A 107 12.10 -9.97 23.70
CA PRO A 107 13.09 -8.91 23.57
C PRO A 107 12.91 -8.07 22.28
N PHE A 108 12.44 -8.67 21.18
CA PHE A 108 12.14 -7.93 19.96
C PHE A 108 10.97 -6.95 20.15
N ILE A 109 9.87 -7.40 20.78
CA ILE A 109 8.72 -6.56 21.11
C ILE A 109 9.11 -5.40 22.04
N ASP A 110 9.96 -5.66 23.02
CA ASP A 110 10.45 -4.59 23.91
C ASP A 110 11.27 -3.54 23.14
N LYS A 111 12.09 -3.99 22.18
CA LYS A 111 12.78 -3.04 21.27
C LYS A 111 11.83 -2.26 20.38
N CYS A 112 10.73 -2.86 19.93
CA CYS A 112 9.68 -2.14 19.21
C CYS A 112 9.04 -1.05 20.08
N LYS A 113 8.69 -1.36 21.33
CA LYS A 113 8.15 -0.39 22.30
C LYS A 113 9.13 0.75 22.60
N GLU A 114 10.41 0.46 22.76
CA GLU A 114 11.44 1.48 22.92
C GLU A 114 11.56 2.38 21.68
N SER A 115 11.53 1.79 20.50
CA SER A 115 11.71 2.50 19.22
C SER A 115 10.62 3.55 18.98
N VAL A 116 9.36 3.23 19.26
CA VAL A 116 8.24 4.15 18.99
C VAL A 116 8.35 5.45 19.79
N TRP A 117 8.90 5.43 20.99
CA TRP A 117 9.05 6.62 21.82
C TRP A 117 10.24 7.50 21.46
N LYS A 118 11.18 7.00 20.67
CA LYS A 118 12.35 7.73 20.18
C LYS A 118 11.97 8.99 19.40
N TYR A 119 10.89 8.96 18.66
CA TYR A 119 10.47 10.05 17.80
C TYR A 119 9.36 10.94 18.39
N LYS A 120 8.80 10.56 19.55
CA LYS A 120 7.67 11.28 20.18
C LYS A 120 7.94 12.77 20.32
N GLY A 121 9.03 13.16 20.97
CA GLY A 121 9.37 14.57 21.19
C GLY A 121 9.49 15.36 19.89
N MET A 122 10.08 14.78 18.82
CA MET A 122 10.17 15.45 17.53
C MET A 122 8.79 15.69 16.89
N TRP A 123 7.84 14.78 17.09
CA TRP A 123 6.47 14.93 16.60
C TRP A 123 5.67 15.94 17.41
N GLU A 124 5.89 16.02 18.71
CA GLU A 124 5.30 17.04 19.60
C GLU A 124 5.82 18.43 19.24
N ASP A 125 7.14 18.60 19.13
CA ASP A 125 7.78 19.86 18.69
C ASP A 125 7.30 20.29 17.30
N PHE A 126 7.20 19.33 16.36
CA PHE A 126 6.68 19.58 15.01
C PHE A 126 5.22 20.04 15.05
N SER A 127 4.39 19.39 15.86
CA SER A 127 2.97 19.76 16.01
C SER A 127 2.81 21.16 16.62
N GLY A 128 3.63 21.51 17.60
CA GLY A 128 3.73 22.86 18.15
C GLY A 128 4.12 23.87 17.07
N THR A 129 5.22 23.62 16.36
CA THR A 129 5.74 24.52 15.31
C THR A 129 4.72 24.82 14.20
N VAL A 130 3.84 23.89 13.85
CA VAL A 130 2.77 24.11 12.87
C VAL A 130 1.45 24.61 13.49
N GLY A 131 1.46 24.89 14.80
CA GLY A 131 0.29 25.39 15.54
C GLY A 131 -0.87 24.41 15.61
N PHE A 132 -0.62 23.10 15.57
CA PHE A 132 -1.63 22.05 15.64
C PHE A 132 -2.16 21.90 17.07
N TRP A 133 -3.47 22.07 17.25
CA TRP A 133 -4.13 21.94 18.54
C TRP A 133 -4.73 20.55 18.74
N ALA A 134 -4.18 19.79 19.65
CA ALA A 134 -4.72 18.54 20.15
C ALA A 134 -4.23 18.29 21.58
N ASP A 135 -4.98 17.52 22.35
CA ASP A 135 -4.57 17.05 23.67
C ASP A 135 -3.46 16.00 23.52
N MET A 136 -2.23 16.45 23.72
CA MET A 136 -1.01 15.63 23.69
C MET A 136 -0.68 15.02 25.05
N ASP A 137 -1.33 15.45 26.13
CA ASP A 137 -1.06 14.98 27.50
C ASP A 137 -1.77 13.66 27.78
N ASP A 138 -2.96 13.46 27.20
CA ASP A 138 -3.71 12.19 27.27
C ASP A 138 -3.96 11.60 25.88
N PRO A 139 -2.93 11.20 25.12
CA PRO A 139 -3.11 10.61 23.80
C PRO A 139 -3.58 9.15 23.90
N TYR A 140 -4.33 8.67 22.92
CA TYR A 140 -4.49 7.24 22.79
C TYR A 140 -3.26 6.61 22.13
N VAL A 141 -2.91 5.40 22.55
CA VAL A 141 -1.74 4.67 22.07
C VAL A 141 -2.18 3.28 21.63
N THR A 142 -1.97 2.96 20.37
CA THR A 142 -2.59 1.79 19.76
C THR A 142 -2.13 0.44 20.32
N TYR A 143 -0.94 0.36 20.96
CA TYR A 143 -0.52 -0.87 21.66
C TYR A 143 -0.99 -0.97 23.13
N HIS A 144 -1.63 0.08 23.69
CA HIS A 144 -2.17 0.00 25.05
C HIS A 144 -3.39 -0.91 25.12
N ASN A 145 -3.49 -1.67 26.22
CA ASN A 145 -4.60 -2.61 26.41
C ASN A 145 -5.97 -1.93 26.33
N SER A 146 -6.11 -0.70 26.85
CA SER A 146 -7.36 0.06 26.79
C SER A 146 -7.82 0.34 25.36
N PHE A 147 -6.87 0.60 24.44
CA PHE A 147 -7.19 0.76 23.02
C PHE A 147 -7.58 -0.58 22.40
N ILE A 148 -6.79 -1.62 22.65
CA ILE A 148 -7.03 -2.97 22.13
C ILE A 148 -8.40 -3.51 22.61
N GLU A 149 -8.74 -3.33 23.87
CA GLU A 149 -10.06 -3.72 24.41
C GLU A 149 -11.22 -2.99 23.72
N SER A 150 -11.06 -1.69 23.45
CA SER A 150 -12.05 -0.90 22.72
C SER A 150 -12.24 -1.38 21.28
N GLU A 151 -11.15 -1.71 20.60
CA GLU A 151 -11.18 -2.29 19.24
C GLU A 151 -11.87 -3.65 19.24
N TRP A 152 -11.53 -4.52 20.16
CA TRP A 152 -12.17 -5.83 20.31
C TRP A 152 -13.66 -5.72 20.61
N TRP A 153 -14.04 -4.76 21.44
CA TRP A 153 -15.45 -4.48 21.71
C TRP A 153 -16.18 -4.06 20.40
N ALA A 154 -15.59 -3.17 19.62
CA ALA A 154 -16.16 -2.74 18.33
C ALA A 154 -16.29 -3.90 17.35
N LEU A 155 -15.25 -4.73 17.20
CA LEU A 155 -15.28 -5.94 16.37
C LEU A 155 -16.35 -6.93 16.83
N LYS A 156 -16.53 -7.10 18.16
CA LYS A 156 -17.59 -7.93 18.71
C LYS A 156 -18.98 -7.43 18.33
N GLN A 157 -19.21 -6.11 18.37
CA GLN A 157 -20.49 -5.52 17.93
C GLN A 157 -20.75 -5.77 16.44
N ILE A 158 -19.72 -5.69 15.60
CA ILE A 158 -19.81 -5.97 14.15
C ILE A 158 -20.10 -7.46 13.92
N TRP A 159 -19.42 -8.34 14.66
CA TRP A 159 -19.66 -9.79 14.63
C TRP A 159 -21.08 -10.15 14.99
N ASP A 160 -21.62 -9.60 16.10
CA ASP A 160 -22.96 -9.88 16.57
C ASP A 160 -24.06 -9.44 15.59
N LYS A 161 -23.74 -8.46 14.73
CA LYS A 161 -24.62 -8.03 13.63
C LYS A 161 -24.48 -8.88 12.36
N GLY A 162 -23.62 -9.91 12.35
CA GLY A 162 -23.38 -10.76 11.19
C GLY A 162 -22.62 -10.07 10.03
N LEU A 163 -22.00 -8.92 10.30
CA LEU A 163 -21.29 -8.14 9.29
C LEU A 163 -19.82 -8.58 9.11
N LEU A 164 -19.25 -9.29 10.08
CA LEU A 164 -17.92 -9.89 9.97
C LEU A 164 -18.07 -11.35 9.55
N TYR A 165 -17.50 -11.71 8.42
CA TYR A 165 -17.58 -13.05 7.85
C TYR A 165 -16.25 -13.46 7.21
N LYS A 166 -16.03 -14.77 7.03
CA LYS A 166 -14.87 -15.32 6.34
C LYS A 166 -15.10 -15.29 4.85
N GLY A 167 -14.23 -14.59 4.12
CA GLY A 167 -14.33 -14.45 2.67
C GLY A 167 -12.97 -14.60 1.98
N PHE A 168 -13.00 -14.65 0.64
CA PHE A 168 -11.79 -14.72 -0.19
C PHE A 168 -11.63 -13.42 -0.98
N LYS A 169 -10.39 -12.94 -1.07
CA LYS A 169 -10.02 -11.78 -1.86
C LYS A 169 -8.63 -11.99 -2.46
N ILE A 170 -8.47 -11.65 -3.73
CA ILE A 170 -7.14 -11.60 -4.37
C ILE A 170 -6.44 -10.33 -3.89
N VAL A 171 -5.28 -10.50 -3.29
CA VAL A 171 -4.44 -9.40 -2.79
C VAL A 171 -2.99 -9.64 -3.18
N PRO A 172 -2.18 -8.59 -3.43
CA PRO A 172 -0.74 -8.70 -3.48
C PRO A 172 -0.20 -9.24 -2.14
N TYR A 173 0.84 -10.05 -2.20
CA TYR A 173 1.43 -10.69 -1.04
C TYR A 173 2.95 -10.56 -1.06
N CYS A 174 3.54 -10.15 0.05
CA CYS A 174 4.99 -10.09 0.21
C CYS A 174 5.53 -11.40 0.78
N PRO A 175 6.31 -12.18 0.02
CA PRO A 175 6.86 -13.44 0.53
C PRO A 175 7.91 -13.24 1.63
N ARG A 176 8.62 -12.10 1.64
CA ARG A 176 9.60 -11.78 2.70
C ARG A 176 8.90 -11.49 4.03
N CYS A 177 7.91 -10.62 4.02
CA CYS A 177 7.20 -10.23 5.24
C CYS A 177 6.15 -11.27 5.66
N GLY A 178 5.70 -12.13 4.74
CA GLY A 178 4.65 -13.11 4.98
C GLY A 178 3.27 -12.46 5.20
N THR A 179 3.04 -11.28 4.62
CA THR A 179 1.82 -10.49 4.81
C THR A 179 1.19 -10.05 3.49
N PRO A 180 -0.14 -9.90 3.42
CA PRO A 180 -0.78 -9.21 2.32
C PRO A 180 -0.39 -7.73 2.31
N LEU A 181 -0.35 -7.13 1.12
CA LEU A 181 -0.02 -5.72 0.92
C LEU A 181 -1.28 -4.90 0.62
N SER A 182 -1.33 -3.70 1.19
CA SER A 182 -2.34 -2.70 0.83
C SER A 182 -2.06 -2.09 -0.54
N ALA A 183 -3.07 -1.48 -1.16
CA ALA A 183 -2.91 -0.76 -2.42
C ALA A 183 -1.89 0.38 -2.33
N GLN A 184 -1.78 1.03 -1.17
CA GLN A 184 -0.83 2.12 -0.93
C GLN A 184 0.61 1.60 -0.89
N GLU A 185 0.88 0.48 -0.22
CA GLU A 185 2.20 -0.15 -0.18
C GLU A 185 2.64 -0.58 -1.58
N VAL A 186 1.75 -1.20 -2.35
CA VAL A 186 2.01 -1.59 -3.75
C VAL A 186 2.33 -0.36 -4.59
N ALA A 187 1.56 0.73 -4.47
CA ALA A 187 1.77 1.96 -5.23
C ALA A 187 3.16 2.58 -5.00
N GLN A 188 3.71 2.46 -3.80
CA GLN A 188 5.05 2.96 -3.46
C GLN A 188 6.20 2.07 -3.96
N GLY A 189 5.91 0.81 -4.31
CA GLY A 189 6.90 -0.19 -4.71
C GLY A 189 7.14 -0.29 -6.22
N TYR A 190 6.47 0.48 -7.06
CA TYR A 190 6.64 0.40 -8.51
C TYR A 190 8.03 0.88 -8.93
N LYS A 191 8.70 0.06 -9.72
CA LYS A 191 9.97 0.39 -10.35
C LYS A 191 10.16 -0.42 -11.62
N ASP A 192 10.93 0.10 -12.56
CA ASP A 192 11.31 -0.63 -13.76
C ASP A 192 12.32 -1.73 -13.41
N VAL A 193 12.03 -2.94 -13.84
CA VAL A 193 12.91 -4.10 -13.67
C VAL A 193 13.14 -4.80 -15.00
N LYS A 194 14.32 -5.40 -15.18
CA LYS A 194 14.63 -6.26 -16.33
C LYS A 194 14.49 -7.72 -15.89
N GLU A 195 13.55 -8.42 -16.49
CA GLU A 195 13.30 -9.84 -16.21
C GLU A 195 13.36 -10.65 -17.49
N ARG A 196 13.73 -11.93 -17.35
CA ARG A 196 13.65 -12.88 -18.46
C ARG A 196 12.20 -13.28 -18.65
N SER A 197 11.73 -13.20 -19.90
CA SER A 197 10.43 -13.71 -20.31
C SER A 197 10.60 -14.88 -21.28
N ALA A 198 9.60 -15.72 -21.41
CA ALA A 198 9.59 -16.85 -22.32
C ALA A 198 8.41 -16.75 -23.29
N ILE A 199 8.68 -17.13 -24.54
CA ILE A 199 7.63 -17.42 -25.51
C ILE A 199 7.54 -18.94 -25.62
N VAL A 200 6.41 -19.47 -25.23
CA VAL A 200 6.18 -20.91 -25.11
C VAL A 200 5.36 -21.41 -26.31
N ARG A 201 5.71 -22.56 -26.80
CA ARG A 201 5.00 -23.26 -27.91
C ARG A 201 4.09 -24.32 -27.32
N PHE A 202 2.79 -24.17 -27.51
CA PHE A 202 1.79 -25.17 -27.14
C PHE A 202 1.35 -25.92 -28.40
N LYS A 203 1.53 -27.22 -28.41
CA LYS A 203 1.18 -28.07 -29.54
C LYS A 203 -0.34 -28.08 -29.74
N VAL A 204 -0.79 -27.83 -30.97
CA VAL A 204 -2.19 -28.01 -31.38
C VAL A 204 -2.47 -29.52 -31.49
N LYS A 205 -3.65 -29.97 -31.03
CA LYS A 205 -3.96 -31.40 -30.97
C LYS A 205 -4.16 -32.01 -32.33
N GLU A 206 -4.78 -31.29 -33.24
CA GLU A 206 -5.30 -31.84 -34.50
C GLU A 206 -4.39 -31.57 -35.70
N GLU A 207 -3.36 -30.78 -35.56
CA GLU A 207 -2.45 -30.42 -36.63
C GLU A 207 -1.01 -30.26 -36.18
N ASP A 208 -0.07 -30.30 -37.13
CA ASP A 208 1.35 -30.06 -36.83
C ASP A 208 1.67 -28.56 -36.78
N ALA A 209 1.09 -27.88 -35.77
CA ALA A 209 1.23 -26.46 -35.51
C ALA A 209 1.32 -26.19 -34.01
N TYR A 210 1.70 -24.98 -33.67
CA TYR A 210 1.84 -24.53 -32.27
C TYR A 210 1.15 -23.18 -32.06
N ILE A 211 0.51 -23.00 -30.92
CA ILE A 211 0.07 -21.68 -30.45
C ILE A 211 1.18 -21.07 -29.60
N LEU A 212 1.56 -19.83 -29.88
CA LEU A 212 2.56 -19.11 -29.12
C LEU A 212 1.90 -18.31 -27.99
N ALA A 213 2.42 -18.45 -26.79
CA ALA A 213 2.05 -17.64 -25.65
C ALA A 213 3.29 -17.06 -24.95
N TRP A 214 3.22 -15.80 -24.58
CA TRP A 214 4.26 -15.11 -23.85
C TRP A 214 3.98 -15.11 -22.35
N THR A 215 5.02 -15.33 -21.54
CA THR A 215 4.92 -15.26 -20.07
C THR A 215 6.16 -14.68 -19.45
N THR A 216 5.98 -13.91 -18.37
CA THR A 216 7.04 -13.48 -17.45
C THR A 216 7.20 -14.45 -16.27
N THR A 217 6.28 -15.40 -16.11
CA THR A 217 6.23 -16.34 -14.97
C THR A 217 6.30 -17.80 -15.43
N PRO A 218 7.43 -18.24 -16.03
CA PRO A 218 7.52 -19.60 -16.63
C PRO A 218 7.35 -20.74 -15.62
N TRP A 219 7.53 -20.50 -14.33
CA TRP A 219 7.30 -21.47 -13.27
C TRP A 219 5.82 -21.85 -13.08
N THR A 220 4.88 -21.11 -13.68
CA THR A 220 3.45 -21.45 -13.65
C THR A 220 3.05 -22.46 -14.72
N LEU A 221 3.90 -22.74 -15.71
CA LEU A 221 3.61 -23.63 -16.83
C LEU A 221 3.20 -25.07 -16.43
N PRO A 222 3.76 -25.69 -15.37
CA PRO A 222 3.33 -27.02 -14.93
C PRO A 222 1.84 -27.09 -14.56
N SER A 223 1.22 -25.96 -14.20
CA SER A 223 -0.20 -25.87 -13.84
C SER A 223 -1.07 -25.30 -14.96
N ASN A 224 -0.53 -25.13 -16.17
CA ASN A 224 -1.27 -24.57 -17.29
C ASN A 224 -2.30 -25.55 -17.84
N LEU A 225 -3.57 -25.17 -17.87
CA LEU A 225 -4.67 -26.02 -18.34
C LEU A 225 -5.17 -25.63 -19.74
N ALA A 226 -5.14 -24.32 -20.05
CA ALA A 226 -5.67 -23.79 -21.30
C ALA A 226 -4.99 -22.48 -21.69
N LEU A 227 -5.16 -22.09 -22.94
CA LEU A 227 -4.78 -20.78 -23.46
C LEU A 227 -6.03 -19.91 -23.61
N CYS A 228 -5.90 -18.64 -23.27
CA CYS A 228 -6.96 -17.65 -23.43
C CYS A 228 -6.57 -16.67 -24.55
N VAL A 229 -7.44 -16.48 -25.50
CA VAL A 229 -7.28 -15.53 -26.61
C VAL A 229 -8.30 -14.42 -26.52
N ASN A 230 -7.98 -13.24 -27.04
CA ASN A 230 -8.94 -12.15 -27.13
C ASN A 230 -9.90 -12.39 -28.29
N PRO A 231 -11.23 -12.52 -28.08
CA PRO A 231 -12.19 -12.83 -29.13
C PRO A 231 -12.27 -11.76 -30.23
N LYS A 232 -11.85 -10.53 -29.95
CA LYS A 232 -11.95 -9.40 -30.88
C LYS A 232 -10.71 -9.15 -31.73
N GLU A 233 -9.57 -9.72 -31.33
CA GLU A 233 -8.29 -9.57 -32.01
C GLU A 233 -8.16 -10.53 -33.19
N ASP A 234 -7.29 -10.13 -34.15
CA ASP A 234 -6.93 -10.97 -35.30
C ASP A 234 -5.69 -11.81 -34.96
N TYR A 235 -5.79 -13.10 -35.24
CA TYR A 235 -4.73 -14.10 -35.10
C TYR A 235 -4.35 -14.66 -36.46
N ALA A 236 -3.08 -14.87 -36.70
CA ALA A 236 -2.55 -15.42 -37.91
C ALA A 236 -2.04 -16.85 -37.68
N LYS A 237 -2.28 -17.72 -38.64
CA LYS A 237 -1.55 -18.96 -38.87
C LYS A 237 -0.41 -18.66 -39.83
N VAL A 238 0.81 -18.84 -39.38
CA VAL A 238 2.01 -18.46 -40.14
C VAL A 238 2.98 -19.61 -40.25
N LYS A 239 3.66 -19.71 -41.39
CA LYS A 239 4.82 -20.59 -41.56
C LYS A 239 6.06 -19.73 -41.31
N ALA A 240 6.82 -20.03 -40.25
CA ALA A 240 8.01 -19.28 -39.88
C ALA A 240 9.25 -19.82 -40.60
N ALA A 241 10.31 -19.03 -40.62
CA ALA A 241 11.59 -19.39 -41.26
C ALA A 241 12.24 -20.65 -40.66
N ASP A 242 11.92 -20.98 -39.39
CA ASP A 242 12.35 -22.20 -38.72
C ASP A 242 11.63 -23.47 -39.19
N GLY A 243 10.70 -23.34 -40.15
CA GLY A 243 9.94 -24.42 -40.75
C GLY A 243 8.66 -24.83 -40.00
N ASN A 244 8.42 -24.24 -38.80
CA ASN A 244 7.23 -24.54 -38.00
C ASN A 244 6.04 -23.67 -38.39
N ILE A 245 4.85 -24.17 -38.07
CA ILE A 245 3.59 -23.43 -38.19
C ILE A 245 3.18 -22.93 -36.82
N TYR A 246 2.89 -21.62 -36.73
CA TYR A 246 2.50 -20.96 -35.50
C TYR A 246 1.17 -20.23 -35.63
N TYR A 247 0.37 -20.27 -34.56
CA TYR A 247 -0.76 -19.39 -34.32
C TYR A 247 -0.36 -18.31 -33.30
N MET A 248 -0.58 -17.07 -33.65
CA MET A 248 -0.29 -15.93 -32.75
C MET A 248 -1.05 -14.67 -33.17
N ALA A 249 -1.13 -13.68 -32.33
CA ALA A 249 -1.77 -12.41 -32.65
C ALA A 249 -1.05 -11.69 -33.80
N CYS A 250 -1.80 -11.20 -34.79
CA CYS A 250 -1.27 -10.51 -35.96
C CYS A 250 -0.40 -9.32 -35.60
N ALA A 251 -0.80 -8.55 -34.59
CA ALA A 251 -0.07 -7.36 -34.11
C ALA A 251 1.35 -7.66 -33.57
N LEU A 252 1.66 -8.93 -33.27
CA LEU A 252 2.93 -9.32 -32.66
C LEU A 252 3.85 -10.10 -33.61
N LEU A 253 3.46 -10.33 -34.86
CA LEU A 253 4.22 -11.12 -35.83
C LEU A 253 5.67 -10.62 -35.98
N ASP A 254 5.86 -9.36 -36.30
CA ASP A 254 7.18 -8.78 -36.48
C ASP A 254 8.01 -8.74 -35.20
N THR A 255 7.37 -8.47 -34.08
CA THR A 255 8.06 -8.40 -32.78
C THR A 255 8.62 -9.76 -32.36
N VAL A 256 7.87 -10.84 -32.62
CA VAL A 256 8.22 -12.18 -32.17
C VAL A 256 9.02 -12.94 -33.21
N LEU A 257 8.54 -12.96 -34.46
CA LEU A 257 9.15 -13.77 -35.53
C LEU A 257 10.14 -12.97 -36.37
N GLY A 258 10.09 -11.62 -36.37
CA GLY A 258 11.00 -10.79 -37.17
C GLY A 258 12.49 -11.06 -36.93
N ARG A 259 12.85 -11.50 -35.72
CA ARG A 259 14.21 -11.94 -35.38
C ARG A 259 14.69 -13.23 -36.07
N LEU A 260 13.75 -13.97 -36.69
CA LEU A 260 14.06 -15.16 -37.47
C LEU A 260 14.35 -14.82 -38.95
N ALA A 261 14.28 -13.55 -39.35
CA ALA A 261 14.64 -13.12 -40.70
C ALA A 261 16.14 -13.38 -40.94
N GLU A 262 16.45 -14.08 -42.02
CA GLU A 262 17.79 -14.23 -42.58
C GLU A 262 17.96 -13.28 -43.77
N GLU A 263 19.20 -12.93 -44.12
CA GLU A 263 19.47 -12.04 -45.24
C GLU A 263 18.84 -12.59 -46.55
N GLY A 264 17.91 -11.83 -47.11
CA GLY A 264 17.17 -12.23 -48.33
C GLY A 264 15.98 -13.18 -48.19
N LYS A 265 15.60 -13.52 -46.93
CA LYS A 265 14.41 -14.38 -46.68
C LYS A 265 13.44 -13.69 -45.72
N ALA A 266 12.13 -13.88 -46.00
CA ALA A 266 11.10 -13.44 -45.08
C ALA A 266 11.14 -14.26 -43.77
N ALA A 267 10.93 -13.59 -42.63
CA ALA A 267 10.88 -14.24 -41.32
C ALA A 267 9.72 -15.20 -41.17
N TYR A 268 8.64 -14.96 -41.89
CA TYR A 268 7.40 -15.76 -41.87
C TYR A 268 6.56 -15.49 -43.11
N GLU A 269 5.65 -16.40 -43.40
CA GLU A 269 4.59 -16.30 -44.41
C GLU A 269 3.24 -16.48 -43.73
N VAL A 270 2.32 -15.54 -43.92
CA VAL A 270 0.95 -15.63 -43.37
C VAL A 270 0.14 -16.57 -44.27
N LEU A 271 -0.33 -17.66 -43.69
CA LEU A 271 -1.15 -18.67 -44.41
C LEU A 271 -2.64 -18.33 -44.33
N GLU A 272 -3.11 -18.01 -43.13
CA GLU A 272 -4.51 -17.72 -42.84
C GLU A 272 -4.63 -16.71 -41.68
N THR A 273 -5.80 -16.02 -41.59
CA THR A 273 -6.13 -15.12 -40.50
C THR A 273 -7.48 -15.49 -39.90
N TYR A 274 -7.59 -15.43 -38.58
CA TYR A 274 -8.75 -15.80 -37.77
C TYR A 274 -9.12 -14.72 -36.77
N LYS A 275 -10.39 -14.63 -36.41
CA LYS A 275 -10.76 -13.96 -35.16
C LYS A 275 -10.45 -14.86 -33.97
N GLY A 276 -10.21 -14.26 -32.79
CA GLY A 276 -9.96 -15.04 -31.58
C GLY A 276 -11.08 -16.05 -31.29
N THR A 277 -12.34 -15.70 -31.61
CA THR A 277 -13.49 -16.61 -31.52
C THR A 277 -13.34 -17.92 -32.33
N ASP A 278 -12.61 -17.89 -33.45
CA ASP A 278 -12.45 -19.02 -34.35
C ASP A 278 -11.40 -20.04 -33.85
N LEU A 279 -10.69 -19.66 -32.78
CA LEU A 279 -9.67 -20.49 -32.13
C LEU A 279 -10.23 -21.27 -30.93
N GLU A 280 -11.51 -21.08 -30.58
CA GLU A 280 -12.14 -21.80 -29.48
C GLU A 280 -12.14 -23.30 -29.73
N GLY A 281 -11.62 -24.08 -28.76
CA GLY A 281 -11.58 -25.54 -28.78
C GLY A 281 -10.40 -26.17 -29.52
N LYS A 282 -9.48 -25.36 -30.07
CA LYS A 282 -8.25 -25.87 -30.73
C LYS A 282 -7.19 -26.40 -29.78
#